data_53c631e90e3aefc5fe6d98028699b848
#
_entry.id   53c631e90e3aefc5fe6d98028699b848
#
_cell.length_a   1.000
_cell.length_b   1.000
_cell.length_c   1.000
_cell.angle_alpha   90.00
_cell.angle_beta   90.00
_cell.angle_gamma   90.00
#
_symmetry.space_group_name_H-M   'P 1'
#
loop_
_entity.id
_entity.type
_entity.pdbx_description
1 polymer ?
#
loop_
_entity_poly.entity_id
_entity_poly.type
_entity_poly.pdbx_seq_one_letter_code
_entity_poly.pdbx_strand_id
1 'polypeptide(L)'
;RIVRIAVHPDYARMGYGARALEQLQSFYEGSLLDVDAHAHKLARDAARPAVSRSEWGGRDAKSLPPLLERLSERQPESLDWLGVSYGLTPELFRFWSKVGYTPLYMRQVPNELTGEYSTVQLKTLHGEQAWLGAFAADFGRRFCSLLSFRFRELKTTTALGVLEAASGASTPQPPLSHAELRFLLTPFDMKRLESYGNNVLELPIVLDLLPILAQLYFARRLRSADEADVERILHVSGLSSALLLAVGLQRRNIEDLAHELNMPLHQAHTLLCKAVRAMVQSLRAVERRAAEADVDATRAEPAVSYTHLTLP
;
A
#
# COMPACT_ATOMS: atom_id res chain seq x y z
N ARG A 1 -9.73 13.56 13.17
CA ARG A 1 -10.26 12.25 12.75
C ARG A 1 -11.65 12.41 12.14
N ILE A 2 -11.89 11.77 11.00
CA ILE A 2 -13.23 11.66 10.42
C ILE A 2 -14.00 10.60 11.21
N VAL A 3 -15.07 11.03 11.87
CA VAL A 3 -15.86 10.15 12.75
C VAL A 3 -16.97 9.48 11.99
N ARG A 4 -17.64 10.23 11.07
CA ARG A 4 -18.74 9.72 10.26
C ARG A 4 -18.78 10.45 8.94
N ILE A 5 -19.04 9.71 7.86
CA ILE A 5 -19.44 10.22 6.56
C ILE A 5 -20.61 9.35 6.06
N ALA A 6 -21.65 9.96 5.57
CA ALA A 6 -22.80 9.25 5.03
C ALA A 6 -23.36 10.02 3.85
N VAL A 7 -23.83 9.28 2.85
CA VAL A 7 -24.56 9.77 1.70
C VAL A 7 -25.90 9.06 1.65
N HIS A 8 -26.97 9.76 1.31
CA HIS A 8 -28.28 9.15 1.16
C HIS A 8 -28.22 7.98 0.17
N PRO A 9 -28.89 6.85 0.41
CA PRO A 9 -28.80 5.66 -0.43
C PRO A 9 -29.05 5.93 -1.91
N ASP A 10 -30.04 6.76 -2.25
CA ASP A 10 -30.39 7.10 -3.64
C ASP A 10 -29.28 7.87 -4.38
N TYR A 11 -28.38 8.53 -3.65
CA TYR A 11 -27.25 9.28 -4.20
C TYR A 11 -25.91 8.59 -3.94
N ALA A 12 -25.93 7.36 -3.44
CA ALA A 12 -24.72 6.58 -3.19
C ALA A 12 -23.98 6.30 -4.53
N ARG A 13 -22.64 6.27 -4.46
CA ARG A 13 -21.75 6.05 -5.61
C ARG A 13 -21.74 7.13 -6.69
N MET A 14 -22.43 8.25 -6.48
CA MET A 14 -22.45 9.43 -7.38
C MET A 14 -21.30 10.42 -7.12
N GLY A 15 -20.34 10.09 -6.24
CA GLY A 15 -19.17 10.91 -5.97
C GLY A 15 -19.30 11.90 -4.81
N TYR A 16 -20.48 12.07 -4.21
CA TYR A 16 -20.70 13.05 -3.14
C TYR A 16 -19.79 12.84 -1.92
N GLY A 17 -19.57 11.59 -1.51
CA GLY A 17 -18.66 11.29 -0.39
C GLY A 17 -17.21 11.69 -0.70
N ALA A 18 -16.72 11.40 -1.90
CA ALA A 18 -15.38 11.80 -2.33
C ALA A 18 -15.26 13.33 -2.40
N ARG A 19 -16.29 14.01 -2.94
CA ARG A 19 -16.32 15.47 -3.02
C ARG A 19 -16.34 16.14 -1.64
N ALA A 20 -17.09 15.57 -0.68
CA ALA A 20 -17.10 16.06 0.70
C ALA A 20 -15.71 15.97 1.34
N LEU A 21 -14.99 14.86 1.13
CA LEU A 21 -13.62 14.68 1.63
C LEU A 21 -12.61 15.63 0.95
N GLU A 22 -12.77 15.88 -0.33
CA GLU A 22 -11.97 16.84 -1.08
C GLU A 22 -12.16 18.25 -0.54
N GLN A 23 -13.40 18.67 -0.29
CA GLN A 23 -13.69 19.97 0.32
C GLN A 23 -13.14 20.09 1.75
N LEU A 24 -13.25 19.00 2.53
CA LEU A 24 -12.69 18.96 3.88
C LEU A 24 -11.16 19.09 3.86
N GLN A 25 -10.50 18.43 2.92
CA GLN A 25 -9.07 18.54 2.71
C GLN A 25 -8.68 19.96 2.32
N SER A 26 -9.33 20.52 1.29
CA SER A 26 -9.09 21.88 0.82
C SER A 26 -9.30 22.93 1.92
N PHE A 27 -10.27 22.71 2.82
CA PHE A 27 -10.47 23.59 3.98
C PHE A 27 -9.27 23.54 4.93
N TYR A 28 -8.81 22.36 5.34
CA TYR A 28 -7.68 22.23 6.27
C TYR A 28 -6.32 22.57 5.65
N GLU A 29 -6.20 22.52 4.33
CA GLU A 29 -5.04 23.03 3.58
C GLU A 29 -5.06 24.56 3.43
N GLY A 30 -6.15 25.21 3.87
CA GLY A 30 -6.31 26.67 3.80
C GLY A 30 -6.67 27.21 2.43
N SER A 31 -6.88 26.35 1.41
CA SER A 31 -7.14 26.76 0.04
C SER A 31 -8.52 27.40 -0.19
N LEU A 32 -9.44 27.25 0.77
CA LEU A 32 -10.78 27.84 0.75
C LEU A 32 -10.86 29.16 1.51
N LEU A 33 -9.82 29.56 2.25
CA LEU A 33 -9.82 30.77 3.05
C LEU A 33 -9.75 32.01 2.16
N ASP A 34 -10.72 32.91 2.31
CA ASP A 34 -10.68 34.26 1.79
C ASP A 34 -10.16 35.19 2.89
N VAL A 35 -8.93 35.66 2.73
CA VAL A 35 -8.23 36.47 3.75
C VAL A 35 -8.98 37.78 4.03
N ASP A 36 -9.55 38.43 3.02
CA ASP A 36 -10.28 39.66 3.18
C ASP A 36 -11.62 39.46 3.88
N ALA A 37 -12.37 38.42 3.48
CA ALA A 37 -13.62 38.02 4.13
C ALA A 37 -13.38 37.63 5.61
N HIS A 38 -12.29 36.93 5.90
CA HIS A 38 -11.89 36.58 7.27
C HIS A 38 -11.53 37.82 8.10
N ALA A 39 -10.74 38.73 7.56
CA ALA A 39 -10.39 40.02 8.22
C ALA A 39 -11.63 40.88 8.52
N HIS A 40 -12.54 40.97 7.57
CA HIS A 40 -13.83 41.68 7.76
C HIS A 40 -14.70 41.03 8.85
N LYS A 41 -14.71 39.70 8.90
CA LYS A 41 -15.40 38.96 9.97
C LYS A 41 -14.79 39.27 11.33
N LEU A 42 -13.47 39.17 11.50
CA LEU A 42 -12.79 39.47 12.75
C LEU A 42 -13.09 40.91 13.23
N ALA A 43 -13.04 41.89 12.34
CA ALA A 43 -13.37 43.27 12.66
C ALA A 43 -14.83 43.46 13.12
N ARG A 44 -15.76 42.76 12.45
CA ARG A 44 -17.18 42.77 12.80
C ARG A 44 -17.42 42.09 14.16
N ASP A 45 -16.76 40.99 14.45
CA ASP A 45 -16.93 40.24 15.69
C ASP A 45 -16.28 41.00 16.86
N ALA A 46 -15.15 41.68 16.66
CA ALA A 46 -14.50 42.57 17.65
C ALA A 46 -15.34 43.81 17.98
N ALA A 47 -16.08 44.34 17.02
CA ALA A 47 -16.96 45.50 17.22
C ALA A 47 -18.28 45.14 17.97
N ARG A 48 -18.54 43.87 18.22
CA ARG A 48 -19.75 43.43 18.93
C ARG A 48 -19.62 43.65 20.44
N PRO A 49 -20.63 44.28 21.06
CA PRO A 49 -20.66 44.38 22.51
C PRO A 49 -20.83 42.99 23.16
N ALA A 50 -20.10 42.73 24.23
CA ALA A 50 -20.26 41.55 25.04
C ALA A 50 -21.71 41.42 25.53
N VAL A 51 -22.37 40.32 25.23
CA VAL A 51 -23.76 40.08 25.58
C VAL A 51 -23.86 39.45 26.95
N SER A 52 -24.53 40.12 27.88
CA SER A 52 -24.87 39.50 29.13
C SER A 52 -26.02 38.51 28.97
N ARG A 53 -26.00 37.42 29.75
CA ARG A 53 -26.98 36.34 29.69
C ARG A 53 -28.43 36.82 29.95
N SER A 54 -28.60 37.95 30.62
CA SER A 54 -29.87 38.59 30.95
C SER A 54 -30.57 39.29 29.79
N GLU A 55 -29.84 39.57 28.67
CA GLU A 55 -30.35 40.33 27.53
C GLU A 55 -30.84 39.47 26.36
N TRP A 56 -30.90 38.15 26.53
CA TRP A 56 -31.24 37.19 25.47
C TRP A 56 -32.71 37.28 25.00
N GLY A 57 -33.60 37.85 25.79
CA GLY A 57 -35.05 37.86 25.53
C GLY A 57 -35.62 38.98 24.64
N GLY A 58 -34.81 39.94 24.14
CA GLY A 58 -35.34 41.10 23.45
C GLY A 58 -34.62 41.54 22.15
N ARG A 59 -33.81 40.69 21.55
CA ARG A 59 -33.04 41.09 20.34
C ARG A 59 -33.78 40.80 19.05
N ASP A 60 -33.72 41.80 18.16
CA ASP A 60 -34.09 41.61 16.76
C ASP A 60 -33.27 40.44 16.15
N ALA A 61 -33.95 39.51 15.49
CA ALA A 61 -33.31 38.40 14.80
C ALA A 61 -32.23 38.84 13.78
N LYS A 62 -32.34 40.08 13.28
CA LYS A 62 -31.37 40.72 12.36
C LYS A 62 -30.05 41.08 13.02
N SER A 63 -30.01 41.27 14.36
CA SER A 63 -28.78 41.60 15.10
C SER A 63 -27.99 40.38 15.56
N LEU A 64 -28.52 39.19 15.41
CA LEU A 64 -27.84 37.94 15.78
C LEU A 64 -26.80 37.56 14.71
N PRO A 65 -25.67 36.90 15.10
CA PRO A 65 -24.76 36.36 14.14
C PRO A 65 -25.45 35.30 13.28
N PRO A 66 -25.00 35.09 12.04
CA PRO A 66 -25.48 34.00 11.23
C PRO A 66 -25.23 32.69 11.98
N LEU A 67 -26.20 31.77 11.93
CA LEU A 67 -26.09 30.46 12.58
C LEU A 67 -24.95 29.60 11.99
N LEU A 68 -24.70 29.79 10.70
CA LEU A 68 -23.68 29.09 9.96
C LEU A 68 -22.68 30.10 9.40
N GLU A 69 -21.39 29.76 9.45
CA GLU A 69 -20.31 30.49 8.82
C GLU A 69 -19.96 29.85 7.48
N ARG A 70 -19.48 30.65 6.54
CA ARG A 70 -18.93 30.13 5.30
C ARG A 70 -17.54 29.55 5.58
N LEU A 71 -17.17 28.49 4.87
CA LEU A 71 -15.81 27.90 4.99
C LEU A 71 -14.71 28.92 4.62
N SER A 72 -15.00 29.85 3.72
CA SER A 72 -14.09 30.92 3.32
C SER A 72 -13.85 31.99 4.40
N GLU A 73 -14.75 32.11 5.38
CA GLU A 73 -14.66 33.13 6.45
C GLU A 73 -13.98 32.57 7.72
N ARG A 74 -13.79 31.25 7.80
CA ARG A 74 -13.20 30.58 8.95
C ARG A 74 -11.77 30.14 8.66
N GLN A 75 -10.82 30.56 9.50
CA GLN A 75 -9.47 30.04 9.47
C GLN A 75 -9.46 28.58 9.93
N PRO A 76 -8.88 27.65 9.14
CA PRO A 76 -8.77 26.26 9.54
C PRO A 76 -7.75 26.10 10.68
N GLU A 77 -7.98 25.07 11.50
CA GLU A 77 -6.97 24.60 12.44
C GLU A 77 -5.80 23.97 11.68
N SER A 78 -4.58 24.16 12.18
CA SER A 78 -3.39 23.53 11.59
C SER A 78 -3.40 22.03 11.86
N LEU A 79 -3.50 21.23 10.81
CA LEU A 79 -3.49 19.78 10.87
C LEU A 79 -2.44 19.22 9.91
N ASP A 80 -1.66 18.24 10.38
CA ASP A 80 -0.67 17.56 9.54
C ASP A 80 -1.30 16.44 8.71
N TRP A 81 -2.37 15.81 9.23
CA TRP A 81 -3.01 14.66 8.57
C TRP A 81 -4.49 14.51 8.96
N LEU A 82 -5.23 13.85 8.11
CA LEU A 82 -6.59 13.37 8.35
C LEU A 82 -6.59 11.85 8.50
N GLY A 83 -7.32 11.35 9.49
CA GLY A 83 -7.42 9.92 9.76
C GLY A 83 -8.84 9.41 9.84
N VAL A 84 -9.01 8.13 9.52
CA VAL A 84 -10.27 7.40 9.66
C VAL A 84 -10.03 6.04 10.29
N SER A 85 -11.02 5.57 11.07
CA SER A 85 -11.05 4.21 11.61
C SER A 85 -12.44 3.63 11.41
N TYR A 86 -12.53 2.41 10.83
CA TYR A 86 -13.80 1.77 10.48
C TYR A 86 -13.65 0.24 10.43
N GLY A 87 -14.78 -0.49 10.44
CA GLY A 87 -14.83 -1.93 10.15
C GLY A 87 -14.52 -2.17 8.67
N LEU A 88 -13.56 -3.05 8.41
CA LEU A 88 -13.06 -3.31 7.06
C LEU A 88 -14.10 -4.07 6.23
N THR A 89 -14.63 -3.40 5.22
CA THR A 89 -15.35 -4.02 4.11
C THR A 89 -14.63 -3.70 2.79
N PRO A 90 -14.75 -4.53 1.76
CA PRO A 90 -14.11 -4.27 0.46
C PRO A 90 -14.51 -2.93 -0.16
N GLU A 91 -15.77 -2.53 0.02
CA GLU A 91 -16.34 -1.29 -0.52
C GLU A 91 -15.75 -0.06 0.19
N LEU A 92 -15.75 -0.07 1.53
CA LEU A 92 -15.20 1.03 2.33
C LEU A 92 -13.68 1.14 2.11
N PHE A 93 -12.97 0.01 2.09
CA PHE A 93 -11.53 0.02 1.83
C PHE A 93 -11.22 0.65 0.47
N ARG A 94 -11.93 0.23 -0.58
CA ARG A 94 -11.77 0.79 -1.93
C ARG A 94 -12.10 2.29 -1.98
N PHE A 95 -13.15 2.72 -1.27
CA PHE A 95 -13.52 4.14 -1.18
C PHE A 95 -12.39 4.98 -0.57
N TRP A 96 -11.89 4.60 0.61
CA TRP A 96 -10.86 5.35 1.32
C TRP A 96 -9.52 5.34 0.57
N SER A 97 -9.11 4.19 0.04
CA SER A 97 -7.88 4.08 -0.77
C SER A 97 -7.94 4.92 -2.04
N LYS A 98 -9.11 4.95 -2.73
CA LYS A 98 -9.30 5.76 -3.94
C LYS A 98 -9.18 7.27 -3.68
N VAL A 99 -9.54 7.75 -2.51
CA VAL A 99 -9.39 9.16 -2.12
C VAL A 99 -8.05 9.46 -1.44
N GLY A 100 -7.11 8.50 -1.47
CA GLY A 100 -5.71 8.69 -1.10
C GLY A 100 -5.40 8.43 0.38
N TYR A 101 -6.24 7.68 1.10
CA TYR A 101 -5.92 7.26 2.47
C TYR A 101 -5.10 5.98 2.47
N THR A 102 -4.02 5.97 3.23
CA THR A 102 -3.05 4.87 3.34
C THR A 102 -3.36 4.02 4.57
N PRO A 103 -3.47 2.67 4.44
CA PRO A 103 -3.66 1.80 5.58
C PRO A 103 -2.37 1.70 6.42
N LEU A 104 -2.49 1.88 7.73
CA LEU A 104 -1.36 1.87 8.66
C LEU A 104 -1.55 0.90 9.83
N TYR A 105 -2.76 0.47 10.08
CA TYR A 105 -3.07 -0.45 11.16
C TYR A 105 -4.32 -1.27 10.85
N MET A 106 -4.30 -2.53 11.24
CA MET A 106 -5.46 -3.41 11.25
C MET A 106 -5.49 -4.19 12.58
N ARG A 107 -6.61 -4.13 13.28
CA ARG A 107 -6.82 -4.88 14.53
C ARG A 107 -6.80 -6.38 14.21
N GLN A 108 -6.06 -7.15 15.00
CA GLN A 108 -5.89 -8.60 14.75
C GLN A 108 -7.06 -9.47 15.26
N VAL A 109 -7.95 -8.88 16.04
CA VAL A 109 -9.16 -9.53 16.56
C VAL A 109 -10.36 -8.87 15.89
N PRO A 110 -11.21 -9.63 15.19
CA PRO A 110 -12.42 -9.09 14.61
C PRO A 110 -13.38 -8.59 15.69
N ASN A 111 -14.31 -7.73 15.30
CA ASN A 111 -15.40 -7.30 16.15
C ASN A 111 -16.32 -8.51 16.42
N GLU A 112 -16.68 -8.76 17.67
CA GLU A 112 -17.49 -9.92 18.08
C GLU A 112 -18.93 -9.88 17.50
N LEU A 113 -19.45 -8.68 17.23
CA LEU A 113 -20.82 -8.50 16.72
C LEU A 113 -20.88 -8.54 15.19
N THR A 114 -19.90 -7.93 14.51
CA THR A 114 -19.94 -7.77 13.04
C THR A 114 -19.00 -8.72 12.30
N GLY A 115 -18.05 -9.35 12.99
CA GLY A 115 -17.00 -10.17 12.39
C GLY A 115 -15.95 -9.37 11.59
N GLU A 116 -16.06 -8.04 11.54
CA GLU A 116 -15.18 -7.18 10.76
C GLU A 116 -13.89 -6.84 11.52
N TYR A 117 -12.79 -6.72 10.79
CA TYR A 117 -11.54 -6.18 11.32
C TYR A 117 -11.57 -4.66 11.29
N SER A 118 -11.24 -4.00 12.41
CA SER A 118 -11.09 -2.55 12.41
C SER A 118 -9.77 -2.17 11.75
N THR A 119 -9.83 -1.20 10.83
CA THR A 119 -8.64 -0.64 10.16
C THR A 119 -8.51 0.85 10.42
N VAL A 120 -7.27 1.35 10.39
CA VAL A 120 -6.94 2.79 10.47
C VAL A 120 -6.21 3.18 9.21
N GLN A 121 -6.69 4.25 8.58
CA GLN A 121 -6.05 4.84 7.42
C GLN A 121 -5.83 6.33 7.63
N LEU A 122 -4.73 6.84 7.12
CA LEU A 122 -4.34 8.25 7.20
C LEU A 122 -4.05 8.83 5.82
N LYS A 123 -4.25 10.14 5.72
CA LYS A 123 -3.84 10.97 4.57
C LYS A 123 -3.17 12.24 5.08
N THR A 124 -2.00 12.57 4.56
CA THR A 124 -1.30 13.83 4.86
C THR A 124 -1.94 15.00 4.14
N LEU A 125 -1.88 16.21 4.73
CA LEU A 125 -2.47 17.42 4.17
C LEU A 125 -1.44 18.30 3.46
N HIS A 126 -0.22 18.39 3.99
CA HIS A 126 0.81 19.30 3.49
C HIS A 126 1.96 18.54 2.81
N GLY A 127 1.65 17.83 1.71
CA GLY A 127 2.63 17.06 0.94
C GLY A 127 2.98 15.70 1.54
N GLU A 128 3.95 15.03 0.93
CA GLU A 128 4.44 13.73 1.41
C GLU A 128 5.27 13.91 2.68
N GLN A 129 4.91 13.17 3.71
CA GLN A 129 5.68 13.09 4.94
C GLN A 129 6.42 11.75 4.99
N ALA A 130 7.73 11.81 5.10
CA ALA A 130 8.61 10.62 5.08
C ALA A 130 8.22 9.55 6.13
N TRP A 131 7.71 9.97 7.30
CA TRP A 131 7.26 9.03 8.33
C TRP A 131 6.08 8.17 7.88
N LEU A 132 5.16 8.69 7.04
CA LEU A 132 3.99 7.94 6.57
C LEU A 132 4.41 6.77 5.67
N GLY A 133 5.35 7.01 4.74
CA GLY A 133 5.90 5.97 3.88
C GLY A 133 6.63 4.87 4.65
N ALA A 134 7.46 5.25 5.64
CA ALA A 134 8.14 4.29 6.50
C ALA A 134 7.17 3.47 7.35
N PHE A 135 6.12 4.10 7.89
CA PHE A 135 5.10 3.43 8.69
C PHE A 135 4.25 2.48 7.84
N ALA A 136 3.88 2.89 6.60
CA ALA A 136 3.17 2.04 5.65
C ALA A 136 4.00 0.81 5.25
N ALA A 137 5.31 0.97 5.06
CA ALA A 137 6.22 -0.14 4.79
C ALA A 137 6.29 -1.14 5.96
N ASP A 138 6.42 -0.65 7.20
CA ASP A 138 6.39 -1.52 8.38
C ASP A 138 5.05 -2.24 8.54
N PHE A 139 3.94 -1.52 8.36
CA PHE A 139 2.60 -2.13 8.38
C PHE A 139 2.49 -3.23 7.31
N GLY A 140 2.89 -2.97 6.06
CA GLY A 140 2.85 -3.94 4.97
C GLY A 140 3.68 -5.19 5.27
N ARG A 141 4.90 -5.02 5.80
CA ARG A 141 5.78 -6.13 6.23
C ARG A 141 5.13 -6.98 7.33
N ARG A 142 4.59 -6.35 8.36
CA ARG A 142 3.88 -7.04 9.45
C ARG A 142 2.61 -7.72 8.96
N PHE A 143 1.85 -7.07 8.10
CA PHE A 143 0.63 -7.62 7.53
C PHE A 143 0.92 -8.88 6.70
N CYS A 144 1.97 -8.89 5.86
CA CYS A 144 2.43 -10.08 5.15
C CYS A 144 2.67 -11.27 6.09
N SER A 145 3.35 -11.03 7.22
CA SER A 145 3.62 -12.08 8.21
C SER A 145 2.33 -12.57 8.89
N LEU A 146 1.40 -11.66 9.18
CA LEU A 146 0.14 -11.98 9.87
C LEU A 146 -0.89 -12.68 8.97
N LEU A 147 -0.71 -12.64 7.66
CA LEU A 147 -1.58 -13.34 6.70
C LEU A 147 -1.58 -14.86 6.90
N SER A 148 -0.48 -15.44 7.37
CA SER A 148 -0.43 -16.87 7.67
C SER A 148 -1.05 -17.25 9.03
N PHE A 149 -1.43 -16.26 9.86
CA PHE A 149 -1.97 -16.43 11.20
C PHE A 149 -3.34 -15.78 11.35
N ARG A 150 -3.34 -14.52 11.79
CA ARG A 150 -4.56 -13.79 12.20
C ARG A 150 -5.46 -13.40 11.03
N PHE A 151 -4.88 -13.19 9.86
CA PHE A 151 -5.62 -12.79 8.66
C PHE A 151 -5.71 -13.88 7.61
N ARG A 152 -5.51 -15.14 8.02
CA ARG A 152 -5.55 -16.28 7.10
C ARG A 152 -6.91 -16.40 6.41
N GLU A 153 -7.99 -16.19 7.15
CA GLU A 153 -9.37 -16.27 6.65
C GLU A 153 -9.88 -14.95 6.03
N LEU A 154 -9.05 -13.89 6.02
CA LEU A 154 -9.42 -12.66 5.35
C LEU A 154 -9.55 -12.92 3.85
N LYS A 155 -10.65 -12.44 3.25
CA LYS A 155 -10.89 -12.59 1.81
C LYS A 155 -9.67 -12.15 1.00
N THR A 156 -9.19 -13.00 0.11
CA THR A 156 -7.92 -12.82 -0.61
C THR A 156 -7.86 -11.51 -1.39
N THR A 157 -8.97 -11.13 -2.05
CA THR A 157 -9.05 -9.87 -2.78
C THR A 157 -8.95 -8.63 -1.88
N THR A 158 -9.46 -8.72 -0.64
CA THR A 158 -9.33 -7.65 0.36
C THR A 158 -7.90 -7.57 0.89
N ALA A 159 -7.31 -8.71 1.23
CA ALA A 159 -5.91 -8.80 1.67
C ALA A 159 -4.94 -8.23 0.61
N LEU A 160 -5.16 -8.57 -0.66
CA LEU A 160 -4.38 -8.04 -1.79
C LEU A 160 -4.50 -6.52 -1.86
N GLY A 161 -5.72 -5.97 -1.81
CA GLY A 161 -5.94 -4.53 -1.84
C GLY A 161 -5.26 -3.79 -0.69
N VAL A 162 -5.23 -4.38 0.52
CA VAL A 162 -4.53 -3.82 1.68
C VAL A 162 -3.01 -3.77 1.44
N LEU A 163 -2.42 -4.86 0.93
CA LEU A 163 -0.99 -4.91 0.61
C LEU A 163 -0.62 -3.93 -0.51
N GLU A 164 -1.39 -3.88 -1.56
CA GLU A 164 -1.15 -2.97 -2.68
C GLU A 164 -1.21 -1.49 -2.25
N ALA A 165 -2.20 -1.14 -1.42
CA ALA A 165 -2.33 0.22 -0.89
C ALA A 165 -1.17 0.59 0.04
N ALA A 166 -0.76 -0.31 0.94
CA ALA A 166 0.38 -0.11 1.83
C ALA A 166 1.70 0.02 1.03
N SER A 167 1.92 -0.87 0.07
CA SER A 167 3.11 -0.86 -0.78
C SER A 167 3.15 0.34 -1.73
N GLY A 168 1.98 0.85 -2.18
CA GLY A 168 1.87 2.04 -3.02
C GLY A 168 2.32 3.31 -2.32
N ALA A 169 2.08 3.40 -1.02
CA ALA A 169 2.43 4.55 -0.18
C ALA A 169 3.82 4.44 0.48
N SER A 170 4.44 3.25 0.43
CA SER A 170 5.75 3.02 1.06
C SER A 170 6.90 3.50 0.18
N THR A 171 8.00 3.90 0.83
CA THR A 171 9.26 4.14 0.13
C THR A 171 9.72 2.87 -0.58
N PRO A 172 10.11 2.93 -1.87
CA PRO A 172 10.59 1.77 -2.59
C PRO A 172 11.75 1.09 -1.87
N GLN A 173 11.66 -0.21 -1.70
CA GLN A 173 12.73 -1.02 -1.14
C GLN A 173 13.84 -1.21 -2.19
N PRO A 174 15.12 -1.32 -1.78
CA PRO A 174 16.18 -1.63 -2.71
C PRO A 174 15.92 -2.95 -3.41
N PRO A 175 16.36 -3.10 -4.68
CA PRO A 175 16.24 -4.36 -5.39
C PRO A 175 16.96 -5.48 -4.65
N LEU A 176 16.54 -6.72 -4.91
CA LEU A 176 17.18 -7.90 -4.32
C LEU A 176 18.63 -8.00 -4.80
N SER A 177 19.58 -8.04 -3.88
CA SER A 177 20.99 -8.26 -4.19
C SER A 177 21.31 -9.75 -4.40
N HIS A 178 22.41 -10.04 -5.11
CA HIS A 178 22.85 -11.44 -5.33
C HIS A 178 23.22 -12.13 -4.00
N ALA A 179 23.84 -11.43 -3.06
CA ALA A 179 24.19 -11.99 -1.76
C ALA A 179 22.94 -12.40 -0.96
N GLU A 180 21.91 -11.55 -0.95
CA GLU A 180 20.64 -11.87 -0.29
C GLU A 180 19.91 -13.02 -0.99
N LEU A 181 19.92 -13.06 -2.34
CA LEU A 181 19.34 -14.15 -3.11
C LEU A 181 19.96 -15.48 -2.70
N ARG A 182 21.28 -15.56 -2.63
CA ARG A 182 22.05 -16.77 -2.21
C ARG A 182 21.78 -17.17 -0.75
N PHE A 183 21.46 -16.21 0.09
CA PHE A 183 21.07 -16.48 1.48
C PHE A 183 19.65 -17.05 1.58
N LEU A 184 18.71 -16.57 0.75
CA LEU A 184 17.31 -16.94 0.80
C LEU A 184 17.00 -18.24 0.04
N LEU A 185 17.67 -18.48 -1.08
CA LEU A 185 17.42 -19.61 -1.98
C LEU A 185 18.71 -20.30 -2.38
N THR A 186 18.71 -21.62 -2.24
CA THR A 186 19.81 -22.46 -2.69
C THR A 186 19.77 -22.67 -4.21
N PRO A 187 20.86 -23.11 -4.85
CA PRO A 187 20.85 -23.48 -6.27
C PRO A 187 19.85 -24.62 -6.58
N PHE A 188 19.57 -25.49 -5.61
CA PHE A 188 18.57 -26.56 -5.76
C PHE A 188 17.15 -26.00 -5.75
N ASP A 189 16.88 -24.98 -4.90
CA ASP A 189 15.59 -24.30 -4.85
C ASP A 189 15.32 -23.58 -6.17
N MET A 190 16.32 -22.87 -6.70
CA MET A 190 16.22 -22.22 -8.01
C MET A 190 15.86 -23.21 -9.11
N LYS A 191 16.49 -24.40 -9.11
CA LYS A 191 16.21 -25.47 -10.08
C LYS A 191 14.79 -26.03 -9.93
N ARG A 192 14.30 -26.22 -8.68
CA ARG A 192 12.91 -26.65 -8.41
C ARG A 192 11.91 -25.62 -8.96
N LEU A 193 12.14 -24.34 -8.67
CA LEU A 193 11.29 -23.24 -9.13
C LEU A 193 11.27 -23.13 -10.67
N GLU A 194 12.40 -23.26 -11.34
CA GLU A 194 12.49 -23.30 -12.79
C GLU A 194 11.70 -24.47 -13.38
N SER A 195 11.88 -25.66 -12.82
CA SER A 195 11.20 -26.86 -13.29
C SER A 195 9.68 -26.74 -13.12
N TYR A 196 9.21 -26.17 -12.00
CA TYR A 196 7.81 -25.84 -11.80
C TYR A 196 7.32 -24.79 -12.80
N GLY A 197 8.06 -23.69 -12.99
CA GLY A 197 7.74 -22.64 -13.97
C GLY A 197 7.65 -23.16 -15.40
N ASN A 198 8.35 -24.27 -15.72
CA ASN A 198 8.32 -24.94 -17.02
C ASN A 198 7.32 -26.12 -17.07
N ASN A 199 6.44 -26.26 -16.08
CA ASN A 199 5.45 -27.35 -15.96
C ASN A 199 6.07 -28.77 -15.93
N VAL A 200 7.27 -28.91 -15.41
CA VAL A 200 7.94 -30.20 -15.23
C VAL A 200 7.67 -30.79 -13.85
N LEU A 201 7.50 -29.93 -12.83
CA LEU A 201 7.19 -30.32 -11.48
C LEU A 201 5.79 -29.84 -11.06
N GLU A 202 5.21 -30.54 -10.11
CA GLU A 202 3.92 -30.20 -9.52
C GLU A 202 4.05 -29.19 -8.37
N LEU A 203 2.95 -28.48 -8.06
CA LEU A 203 2.88 -27.47 -7.01
C LEU A 203 3.40 -27.92 -5.63
N PRO A 204 3.08 -29.13 -5.12
CA PRO A 204 3.56 -29.58 -3.80
C PRO A 204 5.08 -29.52 -3.62
N ILE A 205 5.84 -29.69 -4.71
CA ILE A 205 7.31 -29.72 -4.66
C ILE A 205 7.93 -28.32 -4.41
N VAL A 206 7.17 -27.26 -4.61
CA VAL A 206 7.64 -25.84 -4.46
C VAL A 206 6.84 -25.05 -3.43
N LEU A 207 5.88 -25.67 -2.73
CA LEU A 207 5.04 -24.97 -1.75
C LEU A 207 5.85 -24.31 -0.63
N ASP A 208 6.97 -24.91 -0.23
CA ASP A 208 7.89 -24.38 0.77
C ASP A 208 8.59 -23.08 0.33
N LEU A 209 8.74 -22.86 -0.98
CA LEU A 209 9.43 -21.70 -1.58
C LEU A 209 8.47 -20.55 -1.91
N LEU A 210 7.17 -20.81 -2.09
CA LEU A 210 6.20 -19.78 -2.44
C LEU A 210 6.11 -18.64 -1.43
N PRO A 211 6.24 -18.85 -0.11
CA PRO A 211 6.25 -17.76 0.85
C PRO A 211 7.39 -16.76 0.66
N ILE A 212 8.57 -17.25 0.34
CA ILE A 212 9.75 -16.42 0.09
C ILE A 212 9.51 -15.58 -1.18
N LEU A 213 9.05 -16.23 -2.26
CA LEU A 213 8.72 -15.53 -3.51
C LEU A 213 7.63 -14.48 -3.30
N ALA A 214 6.56 -14.81 -2.57
CA ALA A 214 5.47 -13.89 -2.29
C ALA A 214 5.95 -12.69 -1.45
N GLN A 215 6.76 -12.91 -0.41
CA GLN A 215 7.34 -11.83 0.38
C GLN A 215 8.20 -10.89 -0.48
N LEU A 216 9.08 -11.42 -1.33
CA LEU A 216 9.92 -10.63 -2.23
C LEU A 216 9.09 -9.82 -3.24
N TYR A 217 8.04 -10.44 -3.78
CA TYR A 217 7.13 -9.80 -4.73
C TYR A 217 6.35 -8.64 -4.09
N PHE A 218 5.67 -8.88 -2.97
CA PHE A 218 4.86 -7.86 -2.30
C PHE A 218 5.70 -6.79 -1.61
N ALA A 219 6.96 -7.08 -1.25
CA ALA A 219 7.95 -6.08 -0.83
C ALA A 219 8.53 -5.27 -2.02
N ARG A 220 8.08 -5.53 -3.26
CA ARG A 220 8.55 -4.85 -4.48
C ARG A 220 10.06 -4.92 -4.68
N ARG A 221 10.69 -6.03 -4.29
CA ARG A 221 12.12 -6.25 -4.41
C ARG A 221 12.55 -6.93 -5.72
N LEU A 222 11.58 -7.53 -6.44
CA LEU A 222 11.82 -8.18 -7.72
C LEU A 222 11.72 -7.15 -8.86
N ARG A 223 12.70 -7.18 -9.76
CA ARG A 223 12.75 -6.33 -10.95
C ARG A 223 12.40 -7.12 -12.20
N SER A 224 11.97 -6.43 -13.26
CA SER A 224 11.78 -7.03 -14.57
C SER A 224 13.05 -7.73 -15.04
N ALA A 225 12.89 -8.87 -15.72
CA ALA A 225 14.00 -9.53 -16.38
C ALA A 225 14.40 -8.85 -17.70
N ASP A 226 13.64 -7.83 -18.12
CA ASP A 226 13.90 -7.06 -19.33
C ASP A 226 15.18 -6.21 -19.16
N GLU A 227 16.13 -6.38 -20.05
CA GLU A 227 17.40 -5.64 -20.03
C GLU A 227 17.22 -4.16 -20.40
N ALA A 228 16.14 -3.83 -21.12
CA ALA A 228 15.83 -2.45 -21.48
C ALA A 228 15.33 -1.60 -20.31
N ASP A 229 14.78 -2.23 -19.27
CA ASP A 229 14.22 -1.52 -18.10
C ASP A 229 14.50 -2.28 -16.78
N VAL A 230 15.75 -2.24 -16.38
CA VAL A 230 16.30 -2.96 -15.21
C VAL A 230 15.67 -2.50 -13.89
N GLU A 231 15.26 -1.24 -13.80
CA GLU A 231 14.68 -0.66 -12.57
C GLU A 231 13.17 -0.94 -12.45
N ARG A 232 12.54 -1.41 -13.50
CA ARG A 232 11.11 -1.70 -13.48
C ARG A 232 10.78 -2.81 -12.50
N ILE A 233 9.85 -2.50 -11.57
CA ILE A 233 9.33 -3.48 -10.63
C ILE A 233 8.58 -4.57 -11.40
N LEU A 234 8.79 -5.83 -11.01
CA LEU A 234 8.06 -6.96 -11.60
C LEU A 234 6.57 -6.86 -11.25
N HIS A 235 5.73 -6.91 -12.26
CA HIS A 235 4.27 -6.98 -12.14
C HIS A 235 3.74 -8.26 -12.78
N VAL A 236 2.85 -8.93 -12.07
CA VAL A 236 2.03 -10.03 -12.61
C VAL A 236 0.56 -9.63 -12.60
N SER A 237 -0.31 -10.38 -13.28
CA SER A 237 -1.74 -10.06 -13.31
C SER A 237 -2.35 -10.07 -11.90
N GLY A 238 -3.40 -9.28 -11.66
CA GLY A 238 -4.08 -9.21 -10.36
C GLY A 238 -4.56 -10.57 -9.86
N LEU A 239 -5.05 -11.45 -10.76
CA LEU A 239 -5.43 -12.83 -10.40
C LEU A 239 -4.20 -13.65 -10.00
N SER A 240 -3.09 -13.52 -10.71
CA SER A 240 -1.83 -14.19 -10.34
C SER A 240 -1.29 -13.70 -8.99
N SER A 241 -1.39 -12.39 -8.72
CA SER A 241 -1.02 -11.81 -7.42
C SER A 241 -1.92 -12.35 -6.29
N ALA A 242 -3.23 -12.47 -6.53
CA ALA A 242 -4.16 -13.04 -5.57
C ALA A 242 -3.83 -14.51 -5.26
N LEU A 243 -3.56 -15.32 -6.30
CA LEU A 243 -3.14 -16.71 -6.14
C LEU A 243 -1.83 -16.84 -5.35
N LEU A 244 -0.84 -16.01 -5.69
CA LEU A 244 0.44 -15.97 -4.99
C LEU A 244 0.28 -15.56 -3.51
N LEU A 245 -0.57 -14.55 -3.23
CA LEU A 245 -0.86 -14.12 -1.86
C LEU A 245 -1.52 -15.25 -1.06
N ALA A 246 -2.56 -15.87 -1.60
CA ALA A 246 -3.32 -16.87 -0.87
C ALA A 246 -2.50 -18.16 -0.61
N VAL A 247 -1.83 -18.68 -1.63
CA VAL A 247 -1.02 -19.90 -1.46
C VAL A 247 0.28 -19.61 -0.70
N GLY A 248 0.98 -18.52 -1.06
CA GLY A 248 2.28 -18.18 -0.48
C GLY A 248 2.19 -17.55 0.91
N LEU A 249 1.29 -16.59 1.14
CA LEU A 249 1.22 -15.85 2.41
C LEU A 249 0.11 -16.35 3.34
N GLN A 250 -1.11 -16.60 2.85
CA GLN A 250 -2.20 -17.11 3.68
C GLN A 250 -2.11 -18.63 3.91
N ARG A 251 -1.25 -19.35 3.18
CA ARG A 251 -1.11 -20.82 3.27
C ARG A 251 -2.43 -21.53 3.02
N ARG A 252 -3.23 -21.03 2.11
CA ARG A 252 -4.52 -21.59 1.72
C ARG A 252 -4.34 -22.56 0.56
N ASN A 253 -5.29 -23.49 0.46
CA ASN A 253 -5.32 -24.45 -0.62
C ASN A 253 -5.73 -23.76 -1.94
N ILE A 254 -5.14 -24.19 -3.05
CA ILE A 254 -5.43 -23.58 -4.36
C ILE A 254 -6.84 -23.91 -4.85
N GLU A 255 -7.39 -25.05 -4.44
CA GLU A 255 -8.76 -25.49 -4.74
C GLU A 255 -9.78 -24.54 -4.11
N ASP A 256 -9.63 -24.24 -2.82
CA ASP A 256 -10.51 -23.32 -2.08
C ASP A 256 -10.49 -21.93 -2.71
N LEU A 257 -9.30 -21.51 -3.14
CA LEU A 257 -9.11 -20.22 -3.77
C LEU A 257 -9.71 -20.17 -5.19
N ALA A 258 -9.55 -21.21 -5.98
CA ALA A 258 -10.18 -21.32 -7.31
C ALA A 258 -11.71 -21.17 -7.18
N HIS A 259 -12.29 -21.77 -6.13
CA HIS A 259 -13.71 -21.63 -5.80
C HIS A 259 -14.05 -20.19 -5.36
N GLU A 260 -13.25 -19.58 -4.46
CA GLU A 260 -13.46 -18.18 -4.03
C GLU A 260 -13.43 -17.19 -5.19
N LEU A 261 -12.52 -17.41 -6.15
CA LEU A 261 -12.35 -16.55 -7.33
C LEU A 261 -13.26 -16.93 -8.50
N ASN A 262 -14.11 -17.96 -8.33
CA ASN A 262 -15.01 -18.48 -9.34
C ASN A 262 -14.29 -18.80 -10.67
N MET A 263 -13.19 -19.55 -10.59
CA MET A 263 -12.36 -19.93 -11.72
C MET A 263 -12.08 -21.45 -11.76
N PRO A 264 -11.86 -22.03 -12.93
CA PRO A 264 -11.45 -23.42 -13.06
C PRO A 264 -10.09 -23.68 -12.39
N LEU A 265 -9.94 -24.80 -11.70
CA LEU A 265 -8.71 -25.16 -10.99
C LEU A 265 -7.47 -25.20 -11.89
N HIS A 266 -7.59 -25.74 -13.11
CA HIS A 266 -6.49 -25.79 -14.07
C HIS A 266 -6.01 -24.39 -14.50
N GLN A 267 -6.94 -23.40 -14.54
CA GLN A 267 -6.61 -22.01 -14.84
C GLN A 267 -5.85 -21.38 -13.65
N ALA A 268 -6.25 -21.68 -12.40
CA ALA A 268 -5.55 -21.21 -11.21
C ALA A 268 -4.10 -21.72 -11.18
N HIS A 269 -3.88 -23.03 -11.45
CA HIS A 269 -2.54 -23.60 -11.58
C HIS A 269 -1.72 -22.93 -12.67
N THR A 270 -2.32 -22.70 -13.84
CA THR A 270 -1.65 -22.05 -14.98
C THR A 270 -1.22 -20.62 -14.65
N LEU A 271 -2.07 -19.85 -13.98
CA LEU A 271 -1.77 -18.48 -13.57
C LEU A 271 -0.70 -18.41 -12.50
N LEU A 272 -0.74 -19.31 -11.52
CA LEU A 272 0.29 -19.39 -10.48
C LEU A 272 1.64 -19.81 -11.09
N CYS A 273 1.66 -20.81 -11.97
CA CYS A 273 2.87 -21.23 -12.69
C CYS A 273 3.47 -20.09 -13.52
N LYS A 274 2.65 -19.32 -14.25
CA LYS A 274 3.11 -18.13 -14.99
C LYS A 274 3.72 -17.06 -14.07
N ALA A 275 3.11 -16.83 -12.89
CA ALA A 275 3.64 -15.90 -11.91
C ALA A 275 5.01 -16.34 -11.40
N VAL A 276 5.14 -17.61 -11.00
CA VAL A 276 6.41 -18.18 -10.54
C VAL A 276 7.48 -18.12 -11.64
N ARG A 277 7.13 -18.45 -12.88
CA ARG A 277 8.05 -18.33 -14.02
C ARG A 277 8.59 -16.90 -14.18
N ALA A 278 7.74 -15.88 -14.11
CA ALA A 278 8.16 -14.49 -14.20
C ALA A 278 9.09 -14.08 -13.05
N MET A 279 8.82 -14.58 -11.83
CA MET A 279 9.70 -14.34 -10.68
C MET A 279 11.05 -15.05 -10.83
N VAL A 280 11.08 -16.29 -11.30
CA VAL A 280 12.31 -17.04 -11.58
C VAL A 280 13.16 -16.29 -12.61
N GLN A 281 12.55 -15.76 -13.66
CA GLN A 281 13.27 -14.94 -14.66
C GLN A 281 13.89 -13.69 -14.02
N SER A 282 13.16 -13.02 -13.11
CA SER A 282 13.70 -11.91 -12.32
C SER A 282 14.90 -12.32 -11.44
N LEU A 283 14.80 -13.46 -10.74
CA LEU A 283 15.87 -13.99 -9.89
C LEU A 283 17.10 -14.37 -10.72
N ARG A 284 16.91 -15.01 -11.89
CA ARG A 284 18.02 -15.32 -12.83
C ARG A 284 18.68 -14.07 -13.39
N ALA A 285 17.93 -13.00 -13.61
CA ALA A 285 18.50 -11.72 -14.01
C ALA A 285 19.42 -11.14 -12.94
N VAL A 286 19.10 -11.33 -11.64
CA VAL A 286 20.01 -10.93 -10.53
C VAL A 286 21.30 -11.75 -10.57
N GLU A 287 21.22 -13.08 -10.75
CA GLU A 287 22.42 -13.92 -10.86
C GLU A 287 23.30 -13.55 -12.07
N ARG A 288 22.67 -13.34 -13.24
CA ARG A 288 23.39 -12.96 -14.46
C ARG A 288 24.14 -11.64 -14.30
N ARG A 289 23.47 -10.60 -13.78
CA ARG A 289 24.10 -9.30 -13.55
C ARG A 289 25.27 -9.37 -12.58
N ALA A 290 25.18 -10.20 -11.54
CA ALA A 290 26.29 -10.39 -10.62
C ALA A 290 27.49 -11.07 -11.32
N ALA A 291 27.23 -12.09 -12.15
CA ALA A 291 28.30 -12.76 -12.91
C ALA A 291 28.96 -11.83 -13.94
N GLU A 292 28.19 -10.96 -14.59
CA GLU A 292 28.70 -9.94 -15.53
C GLU A 292 29.61 -8.94 -14.81
N ALA A 293 29.18 -8.45 -13.62
CA ALA A 293 29.95 -7.53 -12.80
C ALA A 293 31.30 -8.15 -12.32
N ASP A 294 31.28 -9.44 -11.94
CA ASP A 294 32.48 -10.17 -11.54
C ASP A 294 33.47 -10.31 -12.72
N VAL A 295 32.98 -10.57 -13.93
CA VAL A 295 33.83 -10.64 -15.13
C VAL A 295 34.45 -9.28 -15.46
N ASP A 296 33.67 -8.21 -15.39
CA ASP A 296 34.17 -6.86 -15.65
C ASP A 296 35.19 -6.40 -14.59
N ALA A 297 34.97 -6.74 -13.32
CA ALA A 297 35.94 -6.48 -12.26
C ALA A 297 37.26 -7.22 -12.50
N THR A 298 37.22 -8.48 -12.93
CA THR A 298 38.41 -9.27 -13.26
C THR A 298 39.14 -8.73 -14.47
N ARG A 299 38.46 -8.13 -15.44
CA ARG A 299 39.06 -7.49 -16.62
C ARG A 299 39.68 -6.14 -16.29
N ALA A 300 39.19 -5.44 -15.27
CA ALA A 300 39.70 -4.13 -14.85
C ALA A 300 40.94 -4.22 -13.96
N GLU A 301 41.28 -5.39 -13.41
CA GLU A 301 42.56 -5.56 -12.68
C GLU A 301 43.74 -5.41 -13.65
N PRO A 302 44.67 -4.45 -13.41
CA PRO A 302 45.82 -4.28 -14.26
C PRO A 302 46.69 -5.54 -14.18
N ALA A 303 47.08 -6.08 -15.36
CA ALA A 303 48.01 -7.19 -15.46
C ALA A 303 49.28 -6.86 -14.65
N VAL A 304 49.54 -7.64 -13.60
CA VAL A 304 50.74 -7.50 -12.80
C VAL A 304 51.90 -7.69 -13.75
N SER A 305 52.63 -6.60 -14.08
CA SER A 305 53.84 -6.62 -14.86
C SER A 305 54.91 -7.33 -14.04
N TYR A 306 55.21 -8.58 -14.38
CA TYR A 306 56.37 -9.26 -13.90
C TYR A 306 57.61 -8.58 -14.52
N THR A 307 58.14 -7.60 -13.84
CA THR A 307 59.51 -7.11 -14.15
C THR A 307 60.47 -8.25 -13.84
N HIS A 308 61.05 -8.85 -14.89
CA HIS A 308 62.19 -9.75 -14.77
C HIS A 308 63.29 -9.02 -14.01
N LEU A 309 63.54 -9.46 -12.78
CA LEU A 309 64.81 -9.16 -12.09
C LEU A 309 65.88 -9.91 -12.83
N THR A 310 66.62 -9.21 -13.71
CA THR A 310 67.91 -9.63 -14.17
C THR A 310 68.91 -9.44 -13.01
N LEU A 311 69.33 -10.54 -12.45
CA LEU A 311 70.48 -10.60 -11.51
C LEU A 311 71.78 -10.32 -12.27
N PRO A 312 72.74 -9.63 -11.63
CA PRO A 312 74.05 -9.28 -12.21
C PRO A 312 74.96 -10.48 -12.41
#